data_f5d1cd2e7b1c8e5386617971f95e2026
#
_entry.id   f5d1cd2e7b1c8e5386617971f95e2026
#
_cell.length_a   1.000
_cell.length_b   1.000
_cell.length_c   1.000
_cell.angle_alpha   90.00
_cell.angle_beta   90.00
_cell.angle_gamma   90.00
#
_symmetry.space_group_name_H-M   'P 1'
#
loop_
_entity.id
_entity.type
_entity.pdbx_description
1 polymer ?
#
loop_
_entity_poly.entity_id
_entity_poly.type
_entity_poly.pdbx_seq_one_letter_code
_entity_poly.pdbx_strand_id
1 'polypeptide(L)'
;PLLPVTGGSGGGMAVWTRACKTGLLELLLRERWVRVSAELTGETLSLTAEPGTGDASVVNGVVNGNAEAAAPGCVRRVRVVKAEAGGLGISIKGGRENRMPVLISRIFPGLAAERSGALRLGDAILAVNGVDLRDATHDQAVQALKRAGREVILEVKFMREVTPYIKKPSLVSDLPWEGAAPQSPSLSGSEDSGSPQHQGPRDRKVIPLKMCFAARNLSMPDLENRLIELHSPDSRNTLVLRCRDTATAHAWFSALHANITALLPQVLAELNATLGSGSPAAGGREVKHIAWLAEQARLDGGRQQWRPVLMAVTEKDLLLYDGMPWTRDAWASPCHSYPLVATRLVHSGSGRRSPALGSELTFATRTGSRQGVEMHVFRVETHRDLSAWTRVLVQGCHAAAELIKEVTVGCTLGGQEVQLSIHYEGGFTISREEPSASVLFRYPYERLKMSADDGIRTLYLDFGGPEGELALDLHSCPKPIVFVLHTFLSAKVTRMGLLA
;
A
#
# COMPACT_ATOMS: atom_id res chain seq x y z
N PRO A 1 32.81 -18.59 -3.52
CA PRO A 1 33.62 -17.41 -3.35
C PRO A 1 34.34 -17.10 -4.66
N LEU A 2 33.89 -16.13 -5.37
CA LEU A 2 34.58 -15.56 -6.51
C LEU A 2 34.67 -14.05 -6.29
N LEU A 3 35.93 -13.58 -6.25
CA LEU A 3 36.31 -12.19 -6.06
C LEU A 3 35.95 -11.33 -7.27
N PRO A 4 35.72 -10.01 -7.09
CA PRO A 4 35.37 -9.12 -8.19
C PRO A 4 36.61 -8.69 -8.97
N VAL A 5 36.51 -8.69 -10.29
CA VAL A 5 37.44 -8.07 -11.20
C VAL A 5 37.18 -6.58 -11.28
N THR A 6 38.17 -5.77 -10.89
CA THR A 6 38.20 -4.32 -11.07
C THR A 6 38.58 -3.96 -12.50
N GLY A 7 37.83 -3.09 -13.14
CA GLY A 7 38.25 -2.46 -14.40
C GLY A 7 37.17 -1.60 -15.06
N GLY A 8 37.38 -0.27 -15.11
CA GLY A 8 36.85 0.58 -16.16
C GLY A 8 35.72 1.51 -15.78
N SER A 9 36.01 2.79 -15.73
CA SER A 9 35.09 3.95 -15.66
C SER A 9 34.02 3.93 -16.74
N GLY A 10 32.78 3.92 -16.32
CA GLY A 10 31.59 4.10 -17.15
C GLY A 10 30.38 4.09 -16.23
N GLY A 11 29.50 5.08 -16.33
CA GLY A 11 28.32 5.23 -15.50
C GLY A 11 27.46 3.98 -15.50
N GLY A 12 27.75 3.05 -14.59
CA GLY A 12 27.07 1.76 -14.51
C GLY A 12 25.71 1.92 -13.85
N MET A 13 24.63 1.76 -14.63
CA MET A 13 23.35 1.33 -14.07
C MET A 13 23.64 0.10 -13.19
N ALA A 14 23.28 0.19 -11.91
CA ALA A 14 23.38 -0.93 -11.00
C ALA A 14 22.50 -2.07 -11.53
N VAL A 15 23.11 -3.10 -12.08
CA VAL A 15 22.42 -4.32 -12.52
C VAL A 15 21.92 -5.01 -11.26
N TRP A 16 20.60 -5.00 -11.08
CA TRP A 16 19.95 -5.77 -10.04
C TRP A 16 19.98 -7.25 -10.43
N THR A 17 20.70 -8.06 -9.70
CA THR A 17 20.63 -9.50 -9.87
C THR A 17 19.31 -9.99 -9.32
N ARG A 18 18.46 -10.55 -10.18
CA ARG A 18 17.20 -11.17 -9.80
C ARG A 18 17.48 -12.35 -8.88
N ALA A 19 16.83 -12.40 -7.74
CA ALA A 19 16.97 -13.45 -6.76
C ALA A 19 15.98 -14.59 -7.04
N CYS A 20 16.49 -15.83 -7.02
CA CYS A 20 15.63 -17.03 -6.95
C CYS A 20 15.72 -17.58 -5.54
N LYS A 21 14.59 -17.95 -4.96
CA LYS A 21 14.53 -18.47 -3.59
C LYS A 21 13.37 -19.44 -3.43
N THR A 22 13.61 -20.52 -2.68
CA THR A 22 12.59 -21.49 -2.32
C THR A 22 12.59 -21.69 -0.81
N GLY A 23 11.47 -22.04 -0.23
CA GLY A 23 11.39 -22.35 1.20
C GLY A 23 9.97 -22.49 1.71
N LEU A 24 9.86 -22.93 2.95
CA LEU A 24 8.59 -23.08 3.65
C LEU A 24 8.27 -21.79 4.40
N LEU A 25 7.07 -21.27 4.17
CA LEU A 25 6.51 -20.12 4.83
C LEU A 25 5.12 -20.43 5.35
N GLU A 26 4.58 -19.55 6.16
CA GLU A 26 3.18 -19.61 6.57
C GLU A 26 2.43 -18.41 5.98
N LEU A 27 1.33 -18.70 5.32
CA LEU A 27 0.44 -17.72 4.70
C LEU A 27 -0.78 -17.51 5.58
N LEU A 28 -1.13 -16.25 5.84
CA LEU A 28 -2.36 -15.90 6.53
C LEU A 28 -3.55 -15.96 5.58
N LEU A 29 -4.42 -16.96 5.76
CA LEU A 29 -5.67 -17.11 5.02
C LEU A 29 -6.85 -17.08 6.00
N ARG A 30 -7.78 -16.12 5.86
CA ARG A 30 -8.98 -16.02 6.70
C ARG A 30 -8.70 -16.25 8.19
N GLU A 31 -7.74 -15.51 8.73
CA GLU A 31 -7.31 -15.55 10.14
C GLU A 31 -6.61 -16.88 10.58
N ARG A 32 -6.16 -17.70 9.64
CA ARG A 32 -5.41 -18.93 9.91
C ARG A 32 -4.07 -18.93 9.19
N TRP A 33 -3.06 -19.44 9.85
CA TRP A 33 -1.76 -19.67 9.25
C TRP A 33 -1.73 -21.01 8.53
N VAL A 34 -1.46 -21.00 7.25
CA VAL A 34 -1.37 -22.19 6.39
C VAL A 34 0.08 -22.34 5.93
N ARG A 35 0.65 -23.53 6.11
CA ARG A 35 1.99 -23.82 5.58
C ARG A 35 1.95 -23.87 4.06
N VAL A 36 2.87 -23.18 3.44
CA VAL A 36 3.04 -23.12 2.00
C VAL A 36 4.49 -23.30 1.62
N SER A 37 4.73 -24.04 0.54
CA SER A 37 5.99 -24.01 -0.16
C SER A 37 6.01 -22.77 -1.06
N ALA A 38 6.93 -21.87 -0.82
CA ALA A 38 7.09 -20.63 -1.58
C ALA A 38 8.27 -20.76 -2.54
N GLU A 39 8.06 -20.35 -3.78
CA GLU A 39 9.06 -20.30 -4.83
C GLU A 39 9.08 -18.92 -5.46
N LEU A 40 10.18 -18.21 -5.29
CA LEU A 40 10.42 -16.89 -5.84
C LEU A 40 11.29 -17.01 -7.09
N THR A 41 10.79 -16.45 -8.17
CA THR A 41 11.56 -16.21 -9.41
C THR A 41 11.79 -14.73 -9.61
N GLY A 42 12.48 -14.34 -10.68
CA GLY A 42 12.67 -12.91 -10.99
C GLY A 42 11.38 -12.11 -11.20
N GLU A 43 10.27 -12.75 -11.49
CA GLU A 43 9.02 -12.10 -11.90
C GLU A 43 7.79 -12.56 -11.11
N THR A 44 7.87 -13.70 -10.43
CA THR A 44 6.71 -14.29 -9.76
C THR A 44 7.04 -14.85 -8.38
N LEU A 45 6.04 -14.86 -7.52
CA LEU A 45 6.00 -15.63 -6.28
C LEU A 45 4.94 -16.72 -6.44
N SER A 46 5.36 -18.00 -6.40
CA SER A 46 4.46 -19.14 -6.39
C SER A 46 4.28 -19.67 -4.98
N LEU A 47 3.06 -19.86 -4.55
CA LEU A 47 2.70 -20.43 -3.26
C LEU A 47 1.92 -21.72 -3.49
N THR A 48 2.38 -22.82 -2.91
CA THR A 48 1.76 -24.15 -3.00
C THR A 48 1.43 -24.62 -1.59
N ALA A 49 0.18 -24.96 -1.34
CA ALA A 49 -0.21 -25.52 -0.04
C ALA A 49 0.50 -26.84 0.22
N GLU A 50 1.03 -27.03 1.42
CA GLU A 50 1.61 -28.28 1.85
C GLU A 50 0.51 -29.33 2.08
N PRO A 51 0.64 -30.55 1.54
CA PRO A 51 -0.32 -31.61 1.81
C PRO A 51 -0.29 -31.97 3.30
N GLY A 52 -1.42 -31.85 3.98
CA GLY A 52 -1.58 -32.23 5.38
C GLY A 52 -1.77 -31.09 6.38
N THR A 53 -1.75 -29.82 5.97
CA THR A 53 -2.00 -28.67 6.86
C THR A 53 -3.46 -28.19 6.91
N GLY A 54 -4.34 -28.91 6.25
CA GLY A 54 -5.77 -28.83 6.51
C GLY A 54 -6.10 -29.71 7.72
N ASP A 55 -6.15 -29.11 8.92
CA ASP A 55 -6.66 -29.77 10.13
C ASP A 55 -5.68 -30.61 10.99
N ALA A 56 -4.47 -30.14 11.25
CA ALA A 56 -3.56 -30.78 12.20
C ALA A 56 -3.17 -29.88 13.40
N SER A 57 -4.08 -29.05 13.88
CA SER A 57 -3.88 -28.36 15.16
C SER A 57 -5.05 -28.55 16.14
N VAL A 58 -5.65 -29.74 16.12
CA VAL A 58 -6.52 -30.17 17.22
C VAL A 58 -6.26 -31.67 17.48
N VAL A 59 -5.07 -32.06 17.87
CA VAL A 59 -4.85 -33.27 18.65
C VAL A 59 -3.53 -33.12 19.42
N ASN A 60 -3.55 -32.40 20.53
CA ASN A 60 -2.77 -32.71 21.72
C ASN A 60 -3.50 -32.10 22.93
N GLY A 61 -4.66 -32.65 23.20
CA GLY A 61 -5.37 -32.55 24.46
C GLY A 61 -5.75 -33.98 24.84
N VAL A 62 -5.08 -34.46 25.86
CA VAL A 62 -5.27 -35.73 26.58
C VAL A 62 -6.67 -36.31 26.43
N VAL A 63 -6.76 -37.46 25.79
CA VAL A 63 -7.94 -38.32 25.83
C VAL A 63 -7.99 -38.96 27.21
N ASN A 64 -8.89 -38.47 28.06
CA ASN A 64 -9.38 -39.25 29.18
C ASN A 64 -10.91 -39.22 29.15
N GLY A 65 -11.47 -40.36 28.97
CA GLY A 65 -12.78 -40.77 29.43
C GLY A 65 -13.91 -40.68 28.41
N ASN A 66 -14.27 -41.82 27.83
CA ASN A 66 -15.60 -42.24 27.38
C ASN A 66 -16.51 -41.16 26.76
N ALA A 67 -16.34 -40.94 25.48
CA ALA A 67 -17.43 -40.50 24.63
C ALA A 67 -17.61 -41.54 23.51
N GLU A 68 -18.60 -42.39 23.67
CA GLU A 68 -19.13 -43.26 22.64
C GLU A 68 -19.24 -42.47 21.31
N ALA A 69 -18.61 -43.01 20.29
CA ALA A 69 -18.72 -42.46 18.93
C ALA A 69 -20.19 -42.64 18.49
N ALA A 70 -20.98 -41.58 18.69
CA ALA A 70 -22.36 -41.54 18.22
C ALA A 70 -22.36 -41.69 16.69
N ALA A 71 -23.08 -42.66 16.21
CA ALA A 71 -23.28 -42.94 14.79
C ALA A 71 -23.73 -41.69 14.01
N PRO A 72 -23.31 -41.52 12.74
CA PRO A 72 -23.75 -40.40 11.90
C PRO A 72 -25.27 -40.37 11.81
N GLY A 73 -25.89 -39.25 12.15
CA GLY A 73 -27.33 -39.04 12.09
C GLY A 73 -28.09 -39.10 13.42
N CYS A 74 -27.42 -39.39 14.53
CA CYS A 74 -28.06 -39.37 15.88
C CYS A 74 -28.21 -37.93 16.38
N VAL A 75 -29.39 -37.61 16.94
CA VAL A 75 -29.66 -36.35 17.63
C VAL A 75 -28.96 -36.39 18.99
N ARG A 76 -28.16 -35.37 19.28
CA ARG A 76 -27.47 -35.21 20.56
C ARG A 76 -28.04 -34.04 21.31
N ARG A 77 -28.21 -34.18 22.60
CA ARG A 77 -28.58 -33.08 23.49
C ARG A 77 -27.31 -32.58 24.21
N VAL A 78 -26.97 -31.33 23.96
CA VAL A 78 -25.73 -30.71 24.45
C VAL A 78 -26.09 -29.53 25.37
N ARG A 79 -25.55 -29.58 26.58
CA ARG A 79 -25.69 -28.51 27.57
C ARG A 79 -24.46 -27.62 27.52
N VAL A 80 -24.66 -26.29 27.30
CA VAL A 80 -23.61 -25.29 27.28
C VAL A 80 -23.92 -24.21 28.31
N VAL A 81 -22.96 -23.86 29.16
CA VAL A 81 -23.11 -22.81 30.17
C VAL A 81 -22.32 -21.60 29.77
N LYS A 82 -23.01 -20.46 29.51
CA LYS A 82 -22.39 -19.18 29.17
C LYS A 82 -21.68 -18.60 30.40
N ALA A 83 -20.55 -17.91 30.20
CA ALA A 83 -19.94 -17.06 31.23
C ALA A 83 -20.81 -15.79 31.44
N GLU A 84 -20.69 -15.12 32.61
CA GLU A 84 -21.53 -13.98 32.98
C GLU A 84 -21.52 -12.83 31.97
N ALA A 85 -20.43 -12.58 31.28
CA ALA A 85 -20.26 -11.52 30.28
C ALA A 85 -20.09 -12.04 28.85
N GLY A 86 -20.33 -13.34 28.57
CA GLY A 86 -19.99 -13.95 27.29
C GLY A 86 -21.18 -14.56 26.55
N GLY A 87 -21.14 -14.56 25.23
CA GLY A 87 -22.07 -15.27 24.37
C GLY A 87 -21.82 -16.79 24.36
N LEU A 88 -22.65 -17.52 23.58
CA LEU A 88 -22.47 -18.96 23.38
C LEU A 88 -21.16 -19.32 22.68
N GLY A 89 -20.62 -18.41 21.88
CA GLY A 89 -19.35 -18.62 21.15
C GLY A 89 -19.49 -19.43 19.88
N ILE A 90 -20.63 -19.29 19.18
CA ILE A 90 -20.85 -19.89 17.87
C ILE A 90 -21.31 -18.86 16.84
N SER A 91 -21.02 -19.11 15.56
CA SER A 91 -21.71 -18.52 14.42
C SER A 91 -22.58 -19.58 13.78
N ILE A 92 -23.72 -19.16 13.27
CA ILE A 92 -24.65 -20.03 12.56
C ILE A 92 -24.85 -19.57 11.12
N LYS A 93 -25.19 -20.51 10.24
CA LYS A 93 -25.62 -20.31 8.84
C LYS A 93 -26.87 -21.11 8.57
N GLY A 94 -27.59 -20.77 7.52
CA GLY A 94 -28.81 -21.46 7.12
C GLY A 94 -30.05 -20.77 7.64
N GLY A 95 -31.16 -21.49 7.68
CA GLY A 95 -32.50 -21.03 7.97
C GLY A 95 -33.47 -21.35 6.83
N ARG A 96 -34.76 -21.34 7.10
CA ARG A 96 -35.83 -21.70 6.14
C ARG A 96 -35.73 -20.92 4.83
N GLU A 97 -35.44 -19.62 4.89
CA GLU A 97 -35.28 -18.75 3.74
C GLU A 97 -34.12 -19.16 2.83
N ASN A 98 -33.11 -19.81 3.39
CA ASN A 98 -31.95 -20.32 2.65
C ASN A 98 -32.12 -21.79 2.23
N ARG A 99 -33.30 -22.40 2.48
CA ARG A 99 -33.57 -23.84 2.24
C ARG A 99 -32.52 -24.75 2.86
N MET A 100 -31.96 -24.34 3.98
CA MET A 100 -30.91 -25.07 4.72
C MET A 100 -31.26 -25.10 6.21
N PRO A 101 -30.96 -26.19 6.91
CA PRO A 101 -31.06 -26.20 8.38
C PRO A 101 -30.14 -25.14 8.99
N VAL A 102 -30.41 -24.73 10.20
CA VAL A 102 -29.55 -23.82 10.97
C VAL A 102 -28.32 -24.61 11.43
N LEU A 103 -27.16 -24.28 10.88
CA LEU A 103 -25.91 -25.03 11.07
C LEU A 103 -24.88 -24.22 11.85
N ILE A 104 -24.12 -24.86 12.73
CA ILE A 104 -22.94 -24.26 13.36
C ILE A 104 -21.86 -24.12 12.32
N SER A 105 -21.56 -22.88 11.94
CA SER A 105 -20.55 -22.53 10.92
C SER A 105 -19.19 -22.16 11.52
N ARG A 106 -19.17 -21.71 12.79
CA ARG A 106 -17.93 -21.39 13.52
C ARG A 106 -18.13 -21.63 15.02
N ILE A 107 -17.07 -22.10 15.70
CA ILE A 107 -16.96 -22.14 17.15
C ILE A 107 -15.75 -21.26 17.51
N PHE A 108 -15.96 -20.29 18.39
CA PHE A 108 -14.93 -19.32 18.77
C PHE A 108 -14.09 -19.86 19.94
N PRO A 109 -12.75 -19.77 19.84
CA PRO A 109 -11.84 -20.21 20.89
C PRO A 109 -12.08 -19.49 22.23
N GLY A 110 -11.92 -20.21 23.33
CA GLY A 110 -12.03 -19.67 24.69
C GLY A 110 -13.46 -19.40 25.17
N LEU A 111 -14.48 -19.59 24.32
CA LEU A 111 -15.88 -19.37 24.69
C LEU A 111 -16.62 -20.66 25.08
N ALA A 112 -17.87 -20.50 25.54
CA ALA A 112 -18.67 -21.56 26.16
C ALA A 112 -18.84 -22.81 25.27
N ALA A 113 -19.06 -22.64 23.99
CA ALA A 113 -19.24 -23.74 23.04
C ALA A 113 -17.97 -24.58 22.87
N GLU A 114 -16.79 -23.95 22.77
CA GLU A 114 -15.54 -24.68 22.69
C GLU A 114 -15.23 -25.43 23.99
N ARG A 115 -15.41 -24.76 25.14
CA ARG A 115 -15.17 -25.34 26.44
C ARG A 115 -16.06 -26.56 26.73
N SER A 116 -17.25 -26.61 26.13
CA SER A 116 -18.14 -27.79 26.29
C SER A 116 -17.58 -29.04 25.59
N GLY A 117 -16.77 -28.86 24.53
CA GLY A 117 -16.21 -29.92 23.71
C GLY A 117 -17.22 -30.79 22.96
N ALA A 118 -18.53 -30.53 23.14
CA ALA A 118 -19.61 -31.41 22.67
C ALA A 118 -20.24 -30.94 21.35
N LEU A 119 -19.98 -29.69 20.93
CA LEU A 119 -20.46 -29.11 19.67
C LEU A 119 -19.40 -29.26 18.58
N ARG A 120 -19.88 -29.45 17.34
CA ARG A 120 -19.02 -29.61 16.15
C ARG A 120 -19.45 -28.66 15.05
N LEU A 121 -18.49 -28.26 14.22
CA LEU A 121 -18.81 -27.57 12.96
C LEU A 121 -19.62 -28.51 12.07
N GLY A 122 -20.75 -28.01 11.55
CA GLY A 122 -21.68 -28.81 10.77
C GLY A 122 -22.79 -29.47 11.59
N ASP A 123 -22.85 -29.24 12.88
CA ASP A 123 -24.01 -29.59 13.68
C ASP A 123 -25.21 -28.72 13.26
N ALA A 124 -26.30 -29.33 12.84
CA ALA A 124 -27.60 -28.68 12.66
C ALA A 124 -28.25 -28.49 14.04
N ILE A 125 -28.63 -27.27 14.36
CA ILE A 125 -29.35 -26.97 15.60
C ILE A 125 -30.84 -27.19 15.35
N LEU A 126 -31.37 -28.21 15.96
CA LEU A 126 -32.79 -28.63 15.83
C LEU A 126 -33.67 -27.93 16.83
N ALA A 127 -33.17 -27.68 18.04
CA ALA A 127 -33.90 -26.98 19.09
C ALA A 127 -32.96 -26.29 20.08
N VAL A 128 -33.43 -25.20 20.69
CA VAL A 128 -32.76 -24.44 21.76
C VAL A 128 -33.72 -24.32 22.95
N ASN A 129 -33.32 -24.89 24.09
CA ASN A 129 -34.15 -24.90 25.30
C ASN A 129 -35.60 -25.37 25.06
N GLY A 130 -35.76 -26.41 24.19
CA GLY A 130 -37.05 -26.93 23.81
C GLY A 130 -37.81 -26.16 22.71
N VAL A 131 -37.29 -25.03 22.25
CA VAL A 131 -37.87 -24.29 21.11
C VAL A 131 -37.34 -24.94 19.81
N ASP A 132 -38.27 -25.44 18.99
CA ASP A 132 -37.96 -26.08 17.71
C ASP A 132 -37.47 -25.04 16.68
N LEU A 133 -36.30 -25.31 16.04
CA LEU A 133 -35.69 -24.45 15.03
C LEU A 133 -35.60 -25.11 13.65
N ARG A 134 -36.26 -26.25 13.42
CA ARG A 134 -36.18 -27.00 12.14
C ARG A 134 -36.67 -26.17 10.97
N ASP A 135 -37.76 -25.40 11.21
CA ASP A 135 -38.37 -24.50 10.22
C ASP A 135 -38.16 -23.02 10.54
N ALA A 136 -37.22 -22.68 11.42
CA ALA A 136 -36.93 -21.31 11.80
C ALA A 136 -36.17 -20.58 10.70
N THR A 137 -36.42 -19.28 10.58
CA THR A 137 -35.56 -18.39 9.79
C THR A 137 -34.22 -18.18 10.51
N HIS A 138 -33.22 -17.69 9.79
CA HIS A 138 -31.93 -17.35 10.38
C HIS A 138 -32.09 -16.42 11.58
N ASP A 139 -32.88 -15.35 11.41
CA ASP A 139 -33.12 -14.36 12.47
C ASP A 139 -33.85 -14.95 13.68
N GLN A 140 -34.84 -15.82 13.45
CA GLN A 140 -35.52 -16.52 14.53
C GLN A 140 -34.56 -17.40 15.34
N ALA A 141 -33.67 -18.11 14.67
CA ALA A 141 -32.64 -18.94 15.32
C ALA A 141 -31.65 -18.07 16.12
N VAL A 142 -31.18 -16.94 15.55
CA VAL A 142 -30.33 -15.99 16.26
C VAL A 142 -31.01 -15.44 17.51
N GLN A 143 -32.30 -15.09 17.41
CA GLN A 143 -33.08 -14.58 18.55
C GLN A 143 -33.27 -15.64 19.62
N ALA A 144 -33.56 -16.88 19.25
CA ALA A 144 -33.68 -18.00 20.19
C ALA A 144 -32.36 -18.24 20.95
N LEU A 145 -31.23 -18.23 20.28
CA LEU A 145 -29.90 -18.39 20.88
C LEU A 145 -29.51 -17.20 21.79
N LYS A 146 -29.90 -15.98 21.42
CA LYS A 146 -29.67 -14.77 22.24
C LYS A 146 -30.53 -14.78 23.50
N ARG A 147 -31.81 -15.14 23.38
CA ARG A 147 -32.77 -15.18 24.49
C ARG A 147 -32.53 -16.38 25.43
N ALA A 148 -31.84 -17.42 24.97
CA ALA A 148 -31.44 -18.53 25.81
C ALA A 148 -30.56 -18.01 26.95
N GLY A 149 -30.97 -18.21 28.18
CA GLY A 149 -30.32 -17.72 29.40
C GLY A 149 -28.87 -18.20 29.55
N ARG A 150 -28.37 -18.23 30.79
CA ARG A 150 -27.01 -18.68 31.11
C ARG A 150 -26.77 -20.15 30.74
N GLU A 151 -27.75 -20.97 30.93
CA GLU A 151 -27.72 -22.40 30.58
C GLU A 151 -28.51 -22.62 29.30
N VAL A 152 -27.85 -23.19 28.30
CA VAL A 152 -28.42 -23.43 26.97
C VAL A 152 -28.37 -24.93 26.67
N ILE A 153 -29.53 -25.51 26.44
CA ILE A 153 -29.65 -26.91 26.02
C ILE A 153 -29.93 -26.89 24.51
N LEU A 154 -28.99 -27.43 23.75
CA LEU A 154 -29.08 -27.53 22.29
C LEU A 154 -29.37 -28.99 21.90
N GLU A 155 -30.38 -29.21 21.06
CA GLU A 155 -30.53 -30.47 20.34
C GLU A 155 -29.88 -30.29 18.97
N VAL A 156 -28.82 -31.07 18.72
CA VAL A 156 -28.01 -30.96 17.51
C VAL A 156 -27.90 -32.32 16.81
N LYS A 157 -27.84 -32.24 15.47
CA LYS A 157 -27.62 -33.41 14.61
C LYS A 157 -26.47 -33.11 13.65
N PHE A 158 -25.45 -33.93 13.65
CA PHE A 158 -24.33 -33.77 12.72
C PHE A 158 -24.75 -34.12 11.30
N MET A 159 -24.62 -33.14 10.38
CA MET A 159 -24.99 -33.24 8.96
C MET A 159 -23.74 -33.42 8.12
N ARG A 160 -23.38 -34.69 7.83
CA ARG A 160 -22.17 -35.00 7.06
C ARG A 160 -22.23 -34.45 5.61
N GLU A 161 -23.41 -34.41 5.03
CA GLU A 161 -23.65 -33.98 3.65
C GLU A 161 -23.51 -32.46 3.43
N VAL A 162 -23.63 -31.67 4.49
CA VAL A 162 -23.57 -30.20 4.45
C VAL A 162 -22.20 -29.69 4.90
N THR A 163 -21.37 -30.54 5.47
CA THR A 163 -20.01 -30.20 5.94
C THR A 163 -19.13 -29.60 4.82
N PRO A 164 -19.20 -30.07 3.56
CA PRO A 164 -18.47 -29.44 2.45
C PRO A 164 -18.92 -28.00 2.14
N TYR A 165 -20.19 -27.65 2.38
CA TYR A 165 -20.72 -26.30 2.16
C TYR A 165 -20.37 -25.31 3.28
N ILE A 166 -20.03 -25.82 4.46
CA ILE A 166 -19.62 -25.01 5.62
C ILE A 166 -18.11 -24.83 5.65
N LYS A 167 -17.39 -25.84 5.27
CA LYS A 167 -15.94 -25.86 5.05
C LYS A 167 -15.67 -25.91 3.54
N LYS A 168 -15.81 -24.79 2.82
CA LYS A 168 -14.89 -24.60 1.72
C LYS A 168 -13.52 -24.38 2.37
N PRO A 169 -12.57 -25.32 2.27
CA PRO A 169 -11.22 -25.01 2.68
C PRO A 169 -10.81 -23.76 1.91
N SER A 170 -10.24 -22.77 2.59
CA SER A 170 -9.66 -21.63 1.92
C SER A 170 -8.46 -22.15 1.19
N LEU A 171 -8.58 -22.30 -0.13
CA LEU A 171 -7.51 -22.75 -0.98
C LEU A 171 -6.57 -21.55 -1.24
N VAL A 172 -5.28 -21.84 -1.36
CA VAL A 172 -4.28 -20.84 -1.77
C VAL A 172 -4.63 -20.31 -3.17
N SER A 173 -5.19 -21.15 -4.03
CA SER A 173 -5.71 -20.79 -5.34
C SER A 173 -6.86 -19.77 -5.32
N ASP A 174 -7.61 -19.70 -4.21
CA ASP A 174 -8.73 -18.74 -4.04
C ASP A 174 -8.27 -17.34 -3.63
N LEU A 175 -6.97 -17.08 -3.49
CA LEU A 175 -6.48 -15.74 -3.19
C LEU A 175 -6.95 -14.76 -4.26
N PRO A 176 -7.60 -13.65 -3.88
CA PRO A 176 -8.10 -12.65 -4.81
C PRO A 176 -6.95 -11.78 -5.34
N TRP A 177 -6.03 -12.41 -6.07
CA TRP A 177 -4.87 -11.77 -6.65
C TRP A 177 -4.94 -11.90 -8.15
N GLU A 178 -5.46 -10.87 -8.82
CA GLU A 178 -5.42 -10.76 -10.26
C GLU A 178 -4.21 -9.89 -10.65
N GLY A 179 -3.16 -10.56 -11.07
CA GLY A 179 -2.15 -9.90 -11.87
C GLY A 179 -2.71 -9.81 -13.28
N ALA A 180 -2.72 -8.62 -13.87
CA ALA A 180 -2.98 -8.50 -15.31
C ALA A 180 -1.88 -9.25 -16.07
N ALA A 181 -2.09 -10.54 -16.29
CA ALA A 181 -1.32 -11.29 -17.28
C ALA A 181 -1.94 -11.02 -18.65
N PRO A 182 -1.18 -10.61 -19.67
CA PRO A 182 -1.67 -10.67 -21.03
C PRO A 182 -2.02 -12.13 -21.32
N GLN A 183 -3.25 -12.38 -21.76
CA GLN A 183 -3.70 -13.67 -22.22
C GLN A 183 -2.82 -14.09 -23.39
N SER A 184 -1.92 -15.04 -23.17
CA SER A 184 -1.30 -15.77 -24.27
C SER A 184 -2.32 -16.73 -24.84
N PRO A 185 -2.53 -16.78 -26.16
CA PRO A 185 -3.44 -17.72 -26.76
C PRO A 185 -2.94 -19.16 -26.54
N SER A 186 -3.80 -19.98 -25.96
CA SER A 186 -3.56 -21.41 -25.81
C SER A 186 -3.49 -22.07 -27.17
N LEU A 187 -2.32 -22.49 -27.57
CA LEU A 187 -2.15 -23.47 -28.64
C LEU A 187 -2.43 -24.87 -28.04
N SER A 188 -3.57 -25.40 -28.49
CA SER A 188 -3.92 -26.80 -28.30
C SER A 188 -3.02 -27.68 -29.19
N GLY A 189 -2.54 -28.80 -28.61
CA GLY A 189 -2.14 -29.96 -29.44
C GLY A 189 -0.79 -30.54 -29.05
N SER A 190 -0.80 -31.63 -28.32
CA SER A 190 -0.56 -33.01 -28.78
C SER A 190 -0.36 -33.93 -27.58
N GLU A 191 -1.04 -35.05 -27.70
CA GLU A 191 -0.96 -36.20 -26.83
C GLU A 191 0.44 -36.82 -26.88
N ASP A 192 1.01 -37.14 -25.69
CA ASP A 192 1.88 -38.30 -25.58
C ASP A 192 1.73 -38.99 -24.21
N SER A 193 1.60 -40.29 -24.29
CA SER A 193 1.24 -41.23 -23.28
C SER A 193 2.44 -41.56 -22.39
N GLY A 194 2.34 -41.26 -21.09
CA GLY A 194 3.25 -41.73 -20.06
C GLY A 194 2.53 -41.84 -18.74
N SER A 195 2.44 -43.03 -18.18
CA SER A 195 1.67 -43.51 -17.03
C SER A 195 1.52 -42.57 -15.84
N PRO A 196 0.33 -42.51 -15.20
CA PRO A 196 0.00 -41.52 -14.17
C PRO A 196 0.30 -42.05 -12.78
N GLN A 197 1.18 -41.36 -12.07
CA GLN A 197 1.01 -41.31 -10.62
C GLN A 197 0.00 -40.18 -10.33
N HIS A 198 -1.18 -40.54 -9.88
CA HIS A 198 -2.25 -39.67 -9.42
C HIS A 198 -1.77 -38.81 -8.24
N GLN A 199 -1.16 -37.67 -8.52
CA GLN A 199 -1.13 -36.56 -7.58
C GLN A 199 -2.27 -35.63 -8.00
N GLY A 200 -3.30 -35.50 -7.15
CA GLY A 200 -4.39 -34.55 -7.33
C GLY A 200 -3.84 -33.13 -7.55
N PRO A 201 -4.63 -32.22 -8.17
CA PRO A 201 -4.17 -30.87 -8.45
C PRO A 201 -3.69 -30.20 -7.16
N ARG A 202 -2.41 -29.84 -7.08
CA ARG A 202 -1.83 -29.13 -5.95
C ARG A 202 -2.47 -27.76 -5.88
N ASP A 203 -2.97 -27.38 -4.68
CA ASP A 203 -3.47 -26.05 -4.41
C ASP A 203 -2.32 -25.03 -4.51
N ARG A 204 -2.24 -24.33 -5.64
CA ARG A 204 -1.15 -23.43 -6.00
C ARG A 204 -1.68 -22.10 -6.54
N LYS A 205 -1.04 -21.02 -6.13
CA LYS A 205 -1.25 -19.68 -6.67
C LYS A 205 0.08 -19.10 -7.15
N VAL A 206 0.07 -18.51 -8.34
CA VAL A 206 1.20 -17.76 -8.90
C VAL A 206 0.85 -16.28 -8.83
N ILE A 207 1.74 -15.50 -8.24
CA ILE A 207 1.57 -14.06 -8.02
C ILE A 207 2.62 -13.33 -8.85
N PRO A 208 2.21 -12.55 -9.87
CA PRO A 208 3.12 -11.66 -10.58
C PRO A 208 3.61 -10.54 -9.65
N LEU A 209 4.91 -10.28 -9.65
CA LEU A 209 5.53 -9.28 -8.78
C LEU A 209 5.52 -7.86 -9.36
N LYS A 210 5.20 -7.73 -10.64
CA LYS A 210 5.17 -6.44 -11.33
C LYS A 210 4.25 -5.46 -10.62
N MET A 211 4.83 -4.36 -10.13
CA MET A 211 4.13 -3.31 -9.37
C MET A 211 3.46 -3.77 -8.07
N CYS A 212 3.83 -4.92 -7.51
CA CYS A 212 3.52 -5.26 -6.13
C CYS A 212 4.33 -4.39 -5.17
N PHE A 213 3.84 -4.26 -3.95
CA PHE A 213 4.53 -3.53 -2.88
C PHE A 213 4.87 -4.48 -1.73
N ALA A 214 6.14 -4.73 -1.52
CA ALA A 214 6.63 -5.48 -0.36
C ALA A 214 6.90 -4.52 0.80
N ALA A 215 6.26 -4.75 1.94
CA ALA A 215 6.35 -3.92 3.12
C ALA A 215 6.48 -4.75 4.39
N ARG A 216 6.88 -4.10 5.48
CA ARG A 216 6.89 -4.67 6.82
C ARG A 216 6.12 -3.76 7.76
N ASN A 217 5.37 -4.36 8.68
CA ASN A 217 4.72 -3.61 9.76
C ASN A 217 3.84 -2.46 9.25
N LEU A 218 3.11 -2.69 8.16
CA LEU A 218 2.28 -1.67 7.52
C LEU A 218 0.81 -1.81 7.91
N SER A 219 0.19 -2.92 7.55
CA SER A 219 -1.20 -3.21 7.84
C SER A 219 -1.39 -4.09 9.08
N MET A 220 -0.36 -4.87 9.44
CA MET A 220 -0.38 -5.78 10.58
C MET A 220 0.84 -5.54 11.48
N PRO A 221 0.65 -5.34 12.81
CA PRO A 221 1.75 -5.24 13.75
C PRO A 221 2.60 -6.52 13.79
N ASP A 222 3.91 -6.37 13.74
CA ASP A 222 4.87 -7.47 13.75
C ASP A 222 5.90 -7.30 14.88
N LEU A 223 5.54 -7.73 16.09
CA LEU A 223 6.40 -7.61 17.25
C LEU A 223 7.63 -8.54 17.19
N GLU A 224 7.54 -9.63 16.43
CA GLU A 224 8.60 -10.62 16.32
C GLU A 224 9.50 -10.40 15.09
N ASN A 225 9.20 -9.41 14.24
CA ASN A 225 9.91 -9.12 12.99
C ASN A 225 10.02 -10.33 12.05
N ARG A 226 8.94 -11.10 11.92
CA ARG A 226 8.87 -12.32 11.10
C ARG A 226 7.85 -12.24 9.97
N LEU A 227 7.11 -11.14 9.86
CA LEU A 227 6.08 -10.95 8.86
C LEU A 227 6.60 -10.17 7.65
N ILE A 228 6.09 -10.55 6.48
CA ILE A 228 6.27 -9.83 5.23
C ILE A 228 4.88 -9.59 4.65
N GLU A 229 4.60 -8.37 4.28
CA GLU A 229 3.37 -8.00 3.59
C GLU A 229 3.68 -7.79 2.10
N LEU A 230 2.85 -8.37 1.26
CA LEU A 230 2.87 -8.13 -0.18
C LEU A 230 1.52 -7.55 -0.59
N HIS A 231 1.53 -6.32 -1.08
CA HIS A 231 0.32 -5.62 -1.52
C HIS A 231 0.19 -5.70 -3.04
N SER A 232 -1.03 -5.90 -3.52
CA SER A 232 -1.34 -5.97 -4.95
C SER A 232 -1.18 -4.61 -5.63
N PRO A 233 -0.98 -4.55 -6.96
CA PRO A 233 -0.83 -3.30 -7.69
C PRO A 233 -2.02 -2.34 -7.59
N ASP A 234 -3.21 -2.84 -7.31
CA ASP A 234 -4.42 -2.04 -7.04
C ASP A 234 -4.59 -1.65 -5.57
N SER A 235 -3.64 -2.05 -4.71
CA SER A 235 -3.63 -1.90 -3.25
C SER A 235 -4.84 -2.48 -2.49
N ARG A 236 -5.69 -3.27 -3.17
CA ARG A 236 -6.92 -3.83 -2.58
C ARG A 236 -6.67 -5.14 -1.82
N ASN A 237 -5.61 -5.84 -2.17
CA ASN A 237 -5.30 -7.14 -1.61
C ASN A 237 -3.95 -7.11 -0.91
N THR A 238 -3.88 -7.68 0.28
CA THR A 238 -2.65 -7.85 1.05
C THR A 238 -2.46 -9.32 1.38
N LEU A 239 -1.30 -9.82 1.06
CA LEU A 239 -0.85 -11.16 1.40
C LEU A 239 0.15 -11.02 2.54
N VAL A 240 -0.06 -11.75 3.64
CA VAL A 240 0.83 -11.74 4.79
C VAL A 240 1.52 -13.09 4.90
N LEU A 241 2.84 -13.07 4.84
CA LEU A 241 3.70 -14.24 4.98
C LEU A 241 4.43 -14.17 6.32
N ARG A 242 4.45 -15.29 7.05
CA ARG A 242 5.22 -15.44 8.28
C ARG A 242 6.40 -16.37 8.05
N CYS A 243 7.59 -15.90 8.41
CA CYS A 243 8.82 -16.68 8.35
C CYS A 243 9.13 -17.36 9.69
N ARG A 244 9.98 -18.37 9.65
CA ARG A 244 10.41 -19.12 10.82
C ARG A 244 11.09 -18.22 11.87
N ASP A 245 11.92 -17.32 11.42
CA ASP A 245 12.73 -16.40 12.23
C ASP A 245 12.97 -15.06 11.53
N THR A 246 13.52 -14.11 12.25
CA THR A 246 13.82 -12.76 11.75
C THR A 246 14.83 -12.76 10.61
N ALA A 247 15.86 -13.62 10.65
CA ALA A 247 16.86 -13.71 9.61
C ALA A 247 16.27 -14.22 8.29
N THR A 248 15.42 -15.24 8.36
CA THR A 248 14.66 -15.77 7.22
C THR A 248 13.71 -14.71 6.65
N ALA A 249 13.02 -13.96 7.50
CA ALA A 249 12.15 -12.87 7.09
C ALA A 249 12.92 -11.77 6.36
N HIS A 250 14.07 -11.37 6.89
CA HIS A 250 14.95 -10.40 6.23
C HIS A 250 15.42 -10.88 4.86
N ALA A 251 15.84 -12.14 4.75
CA ALA A 251 16.31 -12.72 3.49
C ALA A 251 15.19 -12.80 2.43
N TRP A 252 13.97 -13.18 2.81
CA TRP A 252 12.82 -13.23 1.91
C TRP A 252 12.36 -11.84 1.49
N PHE A 253 12.28 -10.91 2.45
CA PHE A 253 11.92 -9.52 2.16
C PHE A 253 12.92 -8.89 1.17
N SER A 254 14.22 -9.03 1.42
CA SER A 254 15.25 -8.49 0.54
C SER A 254 15.18 -9.05 -0.87
N ALA A 255 14.91 -10.37 -1.01
CA ALA A 255 14.76 -11.01 -2.31
C ALA A 255 13.51 -10.53 -3.05
N LEU A 256 12.36 -10.47 -2.39
CA LEU A 256 11.11 -9.94 -2.95
C LEU A 256 11.26 -8.48 -3.39
N HIS A 257 11.79 -7.65 -2.51
CA HIS A 257 12.02 -6.23 -2.77
C HIS A 257 12.98 -6.00 -3.95
N ALA A 258 14.08 -6.76 -4.01
CA ALA A 258 15.03 -6.68 -5.12
C ALA A 258 14.38 -7.06 -6.45
N ASN A 259 13.59 -8.13 -6.49
CA ASN A 259 12.90 -8.57 -7.71
C ASN A 259 11.86 -7.57 -8.19
N ILE A 260 11.05 -7.02 -7.27
CA ILE A 260 10.09 -5.96 -7.59
C ILE A 260 10.82 -4.72 -8.14
N THR A 261 11.89 -4.30 -7.50
CA THR A 261 12.69 -3.15 -7.92
C THR A 261 13.33 -3.38 -9.29
N ALA A 262 13.80 -4.60 -9.58
CA ALA A 262 14.38 -4.95 -10.88
C ALA A 262 13.39 -4.91 -12.04
N LEU A 263 12.08 -4.98 -11.77
CA LEU A 263 11.03 -4.86 -12.78
C LEU A 263 10.64 -3.39 -13.08
N LEU A 264 11.00 -2.44 -12.23
CA LEU A 264 10.61 -1.03 -12.40
C LEU A 264 11.07 -0.39 -13.72
N PRO A 265 12.29 -0.62 -14.23
CA PRO A 265 12.70 -0.05 -15.52
C PRO A 265 11.80 -0.50 -16.69
N GLN A 266 11.39 -1.77 -16.69
CA GLN A 266 10.47 -2.31 -17.70
C GLN A 266 9.08 -1.66 -17.58
N VAL A 267 8.56 -1.55 -16.36
CA VAL A 267 7.27 -0.87 -16.11
C VAL A 267 7.32 0.57 -16.57
N LEU A 268 8.40 1.27 -16.28
CA LEU A 268 8.59 2.65 -16.68
C LEU A 268 8.61 2.82 -18.22
N ALA A 269 9.29 1.92 -18.92
CA ALA A 269 9.32 1.90 -20.38
C ALA A 269 7.93 1.63 -20.99
N GLU A 270 7.20 0.63 -20.46
CA GLU A 270 5.84 0.30 -20.90
C GLU A 270 4.86 1.46 -20.64
N LEU A 271 4.97 2.10 -19.48
CA LEU A 271 4.13 3.24 -19.11
C LEU A 271 4.38 4.43 -20.03
N ASN A 272 5.63 4.78 -20.27
CA ASN A 272 6.00 5.86 -21.19
C ASN A 272 5.58 5.56 -22.63
N ALA A 273 5.67 4.31 -23.09
CA ALA A 273 5.17 3.89 -24.41
C ALA A 273 3.63 4.06 -24.50
N THR A 274 2.91 3.68 -23.45
CA THR A 274 1.45 3.84 -23.40
C THR A 274 1.03 5.31 -23.41
N LEU A 275 1.74 6.17 -22.67
CA LEU A 275 1.46 7.61 -22.58
C LEU A 275 1.93 8.37 -23.82
N GLY A 276 3.05 7.99 -24.42
CA GLY A 276 3.66 8.65 -25.58
C GLY A 276 3.02 8.32 -26.94
N SER A 277 2.20 7.26 -27.05
CA SER A 277 1.59 6.81 -28.31
C SER A 277 0.41 7.67 -28.80
N GLY A 278 0.20 8.86 -28.25
CA GLY A 278 -0.85 9.80 -28.65
C GLY A 278 -0.29 11.19 -28.88
N SER A 279 -0.39 11.66 -30.13
CA SER A 279 -0.16 13.00 -30.68
C SER A 279 0.94 13.88 -30.02
N PRO A 280 1.91 14.39 -30.79
CA PRO A 280 2.94 15.30 -30.29
C PRO A 280 2.40 16.67 -29.76
N ALA A 281 1.12 16.94 -29.90
CA ALA A 281 0.47 18.15 -29.40
C ALA A 281 0.04 18.10 -27.91
N ALA A 282 -0.09 16.91 -27.32
CA ALA A 282 -0.26 16.77 -25.87
C ALA A 282 1.15 16.57 -25.29
N GLY A 283 1.81 17.65 -24.85
CA GLY A 283 3.17 17.62 -24.29
C GLY A 283 3.40 16.40 -23.42
N GLY A 284 3.97 15.35 -24.05
CA GLY A 284 4.16 14.05 -23.46
C GLY A 284 5.04 14.19 -22.23
N ARG A 285 4.39 14.09 -21.06
CA ARG A 285 5.09 14.16 -19.78
C ARG A 285 5.73 12.81 -19.54
N GLU A 286 7.00 12.71 -19.85
CA GLU A 286 7.77 11.52 -19.57
C GLU A 286 7.79 11.24 -18.06
N VAL A 287 7.44 10.02 -17.69
CA VAL A 287 7.56 9.55 -16.32
C VAL A 287 9.01 9.19 -16.06
N LYS A 288 9.62 9.85 -15.08
CA LYS A 288 11.03 9.69 -14.74
C LYS A 288 11.25 8.62 -13.67
N HIS A 289 10.29 8.47 -12.76
CA HIS A 289 10.35 7.47 -11.70
C HIS A 289 8.95 7.11 -11.22
N ILE A 290 8.76 5.87 -10.80
CA ILE A 290 7.51 5.38 -10.21
C ILE A 290 7.84 4.23 -9.26
N ALA A 291 7.33 4.29 -8.04
CA ALA A 291 7.41 3.18 -7.08
C ALA A 291 6.41 3.36 -5.93
N TRP A 292 6.19 2.28 -5.20
CA TRP A 292 5.38 2.28 -3.99
C TRP A 292 6.15 2.80 -2.79
N LEU A 293 5.42 3.48 -1.92
CA LEU A 293 5.86 3.97 -0.60
C LEU A 293 4.72 3.73 0.40
N ALA A 294 5.01 3.97 1.68
CA ALA A 294 3.96 4.14 2.68
C ALA A 294 3.80 5.63 3.00
N GLU A 295 2.58 6.13 2.98
CA GLU A 295 2.23 7.49 3.37
C GLU A 295 1.63 7.50 4.77
N GLN A 296 2.00 8.48 5.57
CA GLN A 296 1.40 8.68 6.89
C GLN A 296 0.03 9.32 6.74
N ALA A 297 -1.01 8.56 7.09
CA ALA A 297 -2.39 9.03 7.13
C ALA A 297 -2.80 9.32 8.58
N ARG A 298 -3.57 10.38 8.81
CA ARG A 298 -4.21 10.64 10.09
C ARG A 298 -5.59 9.97 10.11
N LEU A 299 -5.80 9.10 11.09
CA LEU A 299 -7.13 8.56 11.37
C LEU A 299 -7.89 9.49 12.31
N ASP A 300 -9.23 9.40 12.26
CA ASP A 300 -10.10 10.01 13.25
C ASP A 300 -9.66 9.58 14.66
N GLY A 301 -9.43 10.55 15.54
CA GLY A 301 -8.87 10.31 16.88
C GLY A 301 -7.37 10.48 17.02
N GLY A 302 -6.66 11.01 16.01
CA GLY A 302 -5.25 11.40 16.09
C GLY A 302 -4.24 10.25 15.99
N ARG A 303 -4.68 9.00 15.73
CA ARG A 303 -3.78 7.88 15.45
C ARG A 303 -3.13 8.07 14.08
N GLN A 304 -1.81 7.89 14.05
CA GLN A 304 -1.06 7.84 12.80
C GLN A 304 -1.06 6.41 12.28
N GLN A 305 -1.38 6.25 11.01
CA GLN A 305 -1.31 4.98 10.31
C GLN A 305 -0.57 5.17 8.98
N TRP A 306 0.22 4.17 8.62
CA TRP A 306 0.84 4.10 7.30
C TRP A 306 -0.09 3.41 6.32
N ARG A 307 -0.22 3.95 5.12
CA ARG A 307 -0.98 3.35 4.01
C ARG A 307 -0.12 3.26 2.75
N PRO A 308 -0.31 2.24 1.90
CA PRO A 308 0.35 2.20 0.61
C PRO A 308 -0.04 3.41 -0.25
N VAL A 309 0.94 4.01 -0.91
CA VAL A 309 0.74 5.04 -1.93
C VAL A 309 1.74 4.85 -3.05
N LEU A 310 1.28 5.01 -4.29
CA LEU A 310 2.14 4.99 -5.46
C LEU A 310 2.53 6.42 -5.81
N MET A 311 3.83 6.68 -5.85
CA MET A 311 4.37 7.98 -6.25
C MET A 311 5.00 7.87 -7.63
N ALA A 312 4.60 8.78 -8.53
CA ALA A 312 5.21 8.97 -9.81
C ALA A 312 5.81 10.37 -9.93
N VAL A 313 6.97 10.47 -10.52
CA VAL A 313 7.63 11.74 -10.82
C VAL A 313 7.77 11.88 -12.32
N THR A 314 7.19 12.94 -12.87
CA THR A 314 7.31 13.32 -14.27
C THR A 314 8.34 14.44 -14.43
N GLU A 315 8.46 15.01 -15.61
CA GLU A 315 9.34 16.19 -15.84
C GLU A 315 8.89 17.43 -15.04
N LYS A 316 7.60 17.55 -14.75
CA LYS A 316 7.02 18.76 -14.12
C LYS A 316 6.29 18.48 -12.82
N ASP A 317 5.78 17.27 -12.61
CA ASP A 317 4.83 16.99 -11.56
C ASP A 317 5.24 15.79 -10.68
N LEU A 318 4.85 15.86 -9.43
CA LEU A 318 4.79 14.76 -8.49
C LEU A 318 3.33 14.30 -8.40
N LEU A 319 3.07 13.04 -8.68
CA LEU A 319 1.73 12.45 -8.73
C LEU A 319 1.59 11.33 -7.70
N LEU A 320 0.48 11.31 -6.98
CA LEU A 320 0.16 10.27 -6.01
C LEU A 320 -1.10 9.51 -6.44
N TYR A 321 -1.03 8.18 -6.36
CA TYR A 321 -2.12 7.26 -6.73
C TYR A 321 -2.37 6.25 -5.61
N ASP A 322 -3.62 5.81 -5.46
CA ASP A 322 -3.99 4.73 -4.54
C ASP A 322 -3.75 3.32 -5.16
N GLY A 323 -3.60 3.23 -6.46
CA GLY A 323 -3.33 2.01 -7.20
C GLY A 323 -2.56 2.29 -8.48
N MET A 324 -1.99 1.26 -9.10
CA MET A 324 -1.24 1.42 -10.36
C MET A 324 -2.15 1.89 -11.50
N PRO A 325 -1.85 3.05 -12.12
CA PRO A 325 -2.64 3.60 -13.23
C PRO A 325 -2.24 2.96 -14.57
N TRP A 326 -2.78 1.78 -14.87
CA TRP A 326 -2.47 1.03 -16.08
C TRP A 326 -3.01 1.64 -17.37
N THR A 327 -4.00 2.52 -17.28
CA THR A 327 -4.65 3.14 -18.43
C THR A 327 -4.40 4.64 -18.46
N ARG A 328 -4.57 5.26 -19.62
CA ARG A 328 -4.45 6.74 -19.74
C ARG A 328 -5.44 7.49 -18.86
N ASP A 329 -6.67 6.99 -18.77
CA ASP A 329 -7.71 7.62 -17.93
C ASP A 329 -7.36 7.53 -16.45
N ALA A 330 -6.87 6.38 -15.98
CA ALA A 330 -6.38 6.22 -14.62
C ALA A 330 -5.16 7.11 -14.35
N TRP A 331 -4.25 7.24 -15.32
CA TRP A 331 -3.10 8.14 -15.22
C TRP A 331 -3.51 9.61 -15.09
N ALA A 332 -4.56 10.02 -15.81
CA ALA A 332 -5.09 11.38 -15.76
C ALA A 332 -5.80 11.75 -14.45
N SER A 333 -6.04 10.77 -13.56
CA SER A 333 -6.81 10.93 -12.33
C SER A 333 -6.00 10.56 -11.07
N PRO A 334 -4.86 11.24 -10.78
CA PRO A 334 -4.14 11.04 -9.54
C PRO A 334 -4.95 11.54 -8.34
N CYS A 335 -4.72 10.96 -7.16
CA CYS A 335 -5.29 11.47 -5.91
C CYS A 335 -4.76 12.86 -5.58
N HIS A 336 -3.48 13.08 -5.86
CA HIS A 336 -2.81 14.37 -5.70
C HIS A 336 -1.86 14.61 -6.86
N SER A 337 -1.77 15.88 -7.27
CA SER A 337 -0.83 16.35 -8.29
C SER A 337 -0.18 17.64 -7.81
N TYR A 338 1.14 17.64 -7.71
CA TYR A 338 1.92 18.77 -7.21
C TYR A 338 2.98 19.20 -8.22
N PRO A 339 3.06 20.49 -8.60
CA PRO A 339 4.15 20.96 -9.41
C PRO A 339 5.50 20.80 -8.69
N LEU A 340 6.45 20.14 -9.32
CA LEU A 340 7.79 19.95 -8.74
C LEU A 340 8.48 21.29 -8.45
N VAL A 341 8.26 22.30 -9.29
CA VAL A 341 8.84 23.64 -9.12
C VAL A 341 8.34 24.32 -7.84
N ALA A 342 7.16 23.97 -7.33
CA ALA A 342 6.61 24.48 -6.08
C ALA A 342 6.70 23.47 -4.92
N THR A 343 7.50 22.44 -5.07
CA THR A 343 7.65 21.35 -4.09
C THR A 343 9.07 21.33 -3.53
N ARG A 344 9.19 21.05 -2.24
CA ARG A 344 10.47 20.89 -1.53
C ARG A 344 10.50 19.55 -0.82
N LEU A 345 11.66 18.90 -0.87
CA LEU A 345 11.96 17.74 -0.05
C LEU A 345 12.42 18.21 1.34
N VAL A 346 11.80 17.65 2.37
CA VAL A 346 12.27 17.78 3.74
C VAL A 346 12.77 16.43 4.20
N HIS A 347 14.08 16.31 4.37
CA HIS A 347 14.68 15.11 4.93
C HIS A 347 14.57 15.19 6.46
N SER A 348 13.71 14.37 7.04
CA SER A 348 13.80 14.09 8.46
C SER A 348 14.97 13.12 8.66
N GLY A 349 16.20 13.66 8.63
CA GLY A 349 17.37 12.90 8.98
C GLY A 349 17.12 12.19 10.30
N SER A 350 17.69 11.02 10.51
CA SER A 350 17.64 10.25 11.74
C SER A 350 17.93 11.15 12.96
N GLY A 351 16.89 11.87 13.38
CA GLY A 351 16.95 12.73 14.54
C GLY A 351 17.19 11.84 15.74
N ARG A 352 18.29 12.06 16.42
CA ARG A 352 18.76 11.42 17.64
C ARG A 352 17.79 11.55 18.83
N ARG A 353 16.47 11.48 18.64
CA ARG A 353 15.52 11.63 19.74
C ARG A 353 14.30 10.75 19.57
N SER A 354 14.50 9.44 19.58
CA SER A 354 13.61 8.49 20.24
C SER A 354 14.20 7.08 20.20
N PRO A 355 14.65 6.51 21.31
CA PRO A 355 15.18 5.14 21.32
C PRO A 355 14.10 4.04 21.30
N ALA A 356 12.83 4.37 21.12
CA ALA A 356 11.73 3.42 21.31
C ALA A 356 11.03 2.94 20.05
N LEU A 357 11.30 3.51 18.86
CA LEU A 357 10.85 2.98 17.57
C LEU A 357 12.07 2.88 16.67
N GLY A 358 12.33 1.69 16.13
CA GLY A 358 13.41 1.45 15.18
C GLY A 358 13.43 2.55 14.11
N SER A 359 14.64 2.97 13.67
CA SER A 359 14.84 4.10 12.77
C SER A 359 13.95 3.96 11.53
N GLU A 360 12.80 4.58 11.56
CA GLU A 360 11.92 4.64 10.39
C GLU A 360 12.59 5.48 9.32
N LEU A 361 12.72 4.91 8.12
CA LEU A 361 13.29 5.57 6.96
C LEU A 361 12.22 6.47 6.35
N THR A 362 12.16 7.73 6.78
CA THR A 362 11.12 8.67 6.38
C THR A 362 11.68 9.91 5.71
N PHE A 363 10.88 10.51 4.84
CA PHE A 363 11.08 11.84 4.31
C PHE A 363 9.72 12.51 4.13
N ALA A 364 9.71 13.82 3.94
CA ALA A 364 8.50 14.58 3.69
C ALA A 364 8.64 15.44 2.44
N THR A 365 7.52 15.67 1.75
CA THR A 365 7.39 16.70 0.72
C THR A 365 6.53 17.84 1.25
N ARG A 366 6.89 19.05 0.92
CA ARG A 366 6.12 20.26 1.18
C ARG A 366 5.87 20.98 -0.14
N THR A 367 4.62 21.32 -0.39
CA THR A 367 4.22 22.02 -1.62
C THR A 367 3.47 23.29 -1.26
N GLY A 368 3.84 24.40 -1.89
CA GLY A 368 3.08 25.64 -1.82
C GLY A 368 1.80 25.51 -2.62
N SER A 369 0.65 25.65 -1.98
CA SER A 369 -0.68 25.61 -2.59
C SER A 369 -1.47 26.88 -2.29
N ARG A 370 -2.60 27.03 -2.97
CA ARG A 370 -3.51 28.17 -2.72
C ARG A 370 -4.11 28.15 -1.31
N GLN A 371 -4.14 27.00 -0.67
CA GLN A 371 -4.60 26.80 0.71
C GLN A 371 -3.48 26.94 1.76
N GLY A 372 -2.26 27.17 1.34
CA GLY A 372 -1.08 27.27 2.20
C GLY A 372 -0.02 26.24 1.83
N VAL A 373 0.56 25.58 2.84
CA VAL A 373 1.58 24.54 2.64
C VAL A 373 0.95 23.19 2.86
N GLU A 374 0.95 22.36 1.84
CA GLU A 374 0.58 20.95 1.93
C GLU A 374 1.82 20.10 2.22
N MET A 375 1.71 19.18 3.16
CA MET A 375 2.82 18.31 3.57
C MET A 375 2.37 16.85 3.59
N HIS A 376 3.19 15.99 3.00
CA HIS A 376 3.05 14.55 3.04
C HIS A 376 4.31 13.93 3.65
N VAL A 377 4.14 12.95 4.53
CA VAL A 377 5.23 12.19 5.13
C VAL A 377 5.20 10.78 4.57
N PHE A 378 6.35 10.32 4.11
CA PHE A 378 6.51 9.02 3.47
C PHE A 378 7.53 8.17 4.21
N ARG A 379 7.30 6.87 4.22
CA ARG A 379 8.21 5.83 4.71
C ARG A 379 8.62 4.93 3.56
N VAL A 380 9.88 4.61 3.49
CA VAL A 380 10.45 3.61 2.60
C VAL A 380 11.00 2.43 3.41
N GLU A 381 11.24 1.30 2.74
CA GLU A 381 11.61 0.06 3.42
C GLU A 381 13.12 -0.13 3.54
N THR A 382 13.93 0.56 2.72
CA THR A 382 15.39 0.44 2.72
C THR A 382 16.09 1.79 2.64
N HIS A 383 17.33 1.88 3.15
CA HIS A 383 18.18 3.08 3.00
C HIS A 383 18.44 3.41 1.52
N ARG A 384 18.52 2.39 0.68
CA ARG A 384 18.69 2.57 -0.75
C ARG A 384 17.51 3.23 -1.41
N ASP A 385 16.30 2.85 -1.03
CA ASP A 385 15.07 3.51 -1.48
C ASP A 385 15.03 4.96 -1.03
N LEU A 386 15.41 5.23 0.21
CA LEU A 386 15.49 6.61 0.72
C LEU A 386 16.46 7.45 -0.10
N SER A 387 17.67 6.94 -0.38
CA SER A 387 18.65 7.64 -1.22
C SER A 387 18.16 7.83 -2.65
N ALA A 388 17.49 6.84 -3.22
CA ALA A 388 16.95 6.93 -4.57
C ALA A 388 15.85 8.00 -4.67
N TRP A 389 14.89 7.98 -3.74
CA TRP A 389 13.79 8.95 -3.72
C TRP A 389 14.26 10.38 -3.45
N THR A 390 15.16 10.58 -2.48
CA THR A 390 15.70 11.93 -2.20
C THR A 390 16.42 12.50 -3.40
N ARG A 391 17.19 11.68 -4.10
CA ARG A 391 17.88 12.09 -5.34
C ARG A 391 16.87 12.44 -6.44
N VAL A 392 15.91 11.55 -6.71
CA VAL A 392 14.90 11.75 -7.76
C VAL A 392 14.10 13.01 -7.52
N LEU A 393 13.67 13.26 -6.29
CA LEU A 393 12.87 14.45 -5.96
C LEU A 393 13.67 15.74 -6.05
N VAL A 394 14.88 15.80 -5.51
CA VAL A 394 15.73 16.99 -5.58
C VAL A 394 16.10 17.30 -7.03
N GLN A 395 16.57 16.30 -7.78
CA GLN A 395 16.91 16.48 -9.19
C GLN A 395 15.69 16.83 -10.03
N GLY A 396 14.53 16.22 -9.72
CA GLY A 396 13.27 16.53 -10.40
C GLY A 396 12.81 17.95 -10.20
N CYS A 397 12.89 18.48 -8.98
CA CYS A 397 12.56 19.88 -8.68
C CYS A 397 13.49 20.86 -9.43
N HIS A 398 14.79 20.59 -9.44
CA HIS A 398 15.76 21.41 -10.15
C HIS A 398 15.60 21.36 -11.67
N ALA A 399 15.38 20.16 -12.23
CA ALA A 399 15.11 20.00 -13.66
C ALA A 399 13.80 20.71 -14.08
N ALA A 400 12.77 20.66 -13.24
CA ALA A 400 11.53 21.38 -13.48
C ALA A 400 11.74 22.89 -13.50
N ALA A 401 12.59 23.43 -12.63
CA ALA A 401 12.96 24.85 -12.63
C ALA A 401 13.62 25.27 -13.95
N GLU A 402 14.57 24.47 -14.44
CA GLU A 402 15.24 24.72 -15.73
C GLU A 402 14.30 24.59 -16.93
N LEU A 403 13.33 23.67 -16.85
CA LEU A 403 12.36 23.44 -17.92
C LEU A 403 11.30 24.53 -18.01
N ILE A 404 10.77 24.98 -16.86
CA ILE A 404 9.73 26.01 -16.76
C ILE A 404 10.30 27.38 -17.07
N LYS A 405 11.52 27.67 -16.62
CA LYS A 405 12.30 28.91 -16.82
C LYS A 405 11.70 30.16 -16.21
N GLU A 406 10.40 30.40 -16.31
CA GLU A 406 9.75 31.62 -15.85
C GLU A 406 8.38 31.31 -15.26
N VAL A 407 8.07 31.98 -14.17
CA VAL A 407 6.73 31.99 -13.56
C VAL A 407 6.29 33.44 -13.41
N THR A 408 5.08 33.73 -13.85
CA THR A 408 4.52 35.07 -13.83
C THR A 408 3.22 35.10 -13.03
N VAL A 409 3.03 36.09 -12.22
CA VAL A 409 1.82 36.32 -11.42
C VAL A 409 1.39 37.77 -11.44
N GLY A 410 0.09 38.02 -11.65
CA GLY A 410 -0.52 39.31 -11.47
C GLY A 410 -0.60 39.69 -10.00
N CYS A 411 -0.30 40.91 -9.66
CA CYS A 411 -0.31 41.41 -8.30
C CYS A 411 -0.54 42.93 -8.24
N THR A 412 -0.81 43.46 -7.05
CA THR A 412 -0.95 44.88 -6.81
C THR A 412 0.24 45.43 -6.03
N LEU A 413 0.88 46.49 -6.53
CA LEU A 413 1.95 47.21 -5.86
C LEU A 413 1.54 48.67 -5.66
N GLY A 414 1.42 49.10 -4.38
CA GLY A 414 1.05 50.47 -4.08
C GLY A 414 -0.28 50.93 -4.71
N GLY A 415 -1.25 50.02 -4.83
CA GLY A 415 -2.57 50.27 -5.42
C GLY A 415 -2.61 50.20 -6.95
N GLN A 416 -1.51 49.82 -7.60
CA GLN A 416 -1.44 49.66 -9.06
C GLN A 416 -1.30 48.20 -9.45
N GLU A 417 -2.06 47.76 -10.45
CA GLU A 417 -1.93 46.43 -11.02
C GLU A 417 -0.60 46.29 -11.77
N VAL A 418 0.16 45.25 -11.41
CA VAL A 418 1.47 44.95 -11.98
C VAL A 418 1.60 43.46 -12.16
N GLN A 419 2.60 43.02 -12.89
CA GLN A 419 2.97 41.65 -13.11
C GLN A 419 4.35 41.38 -12.52
N LEU A 420 4.46 40.37 -11.64
CA LEU A 420 5.74 39.87 -11.17
C LEU A 420 6.12 38.65 -12.01
N SER A 421 7.27 38.74 -12.68
CA SER A 421 7.92 37.62 -13.36
C SER A 421 9.17 37.18 -12.59
N ILE A 422 9.29 35.89 -12.33
CA ILE A 422 10.48 35.31 -11.75
C ILE A 422 11.07 34.38 -12.80
N HIS A 423 12.21 34.77 -13.36
CA HIS A 423 12.89 34.03 -14.41
C HIS A 423 14.13 33.32 -13.85
N TYR A 424 14.28 32.02 -14.13
CA TYR A 424 15.36 31.18 -13.61
C TYR A 424 16.77 31.77 -13.79
N GLU A 425 17.05 32.33 -14.96
CA GLU A 425 18.35 33.01 -15.23
C GLU A 425 18.32 34.53 -14.97
N GLY A 426 17.22 35.19 -15.34
CA GLY A 426 17.12 36.63 -15.38
C GLY A 426 16.74 37.33 -14.07
N GLY A 427 16.33 36.54 -13.05
CA GLY A 427 15.89 37.09 -11.77
C GLY A 427 14.46 37.63 -11.81
N PHE A 428 14.23 38.78 -11.21
CA PHE A 428 12.92 39.38 -10.97
C PHE A 428 12.64 40.52 -11.91
N THR A 429 11.42 40.58 -12.44
CA THR A 429 10.92 41.69 -13.22
C THR A 429 9.53 42.07 -12.72
N ILE A 430 9.31 43.33 -12.42
CA ILE A 430 7.98 43.89 -12.12
C ILE A 430 7.64 44.90 -13.23
N SER A 431 6.51 44.67 -13.90
CA SER A 431 6.07 45.46 -15.06
C SER A 431 4.59 45.80 -14.98
N ARG A 432 4.19 46.88 -15.66
CA ARG A 432 2.77 47.21 -15.90
C ARG A 432 2.33 46.60 -17.23
N GLU A 433 1.08 46.11 -17.27
CA GLU A 433 0.51 45.57 -18.50
C GLU A 433 -0.13 46.61 -19.41
N GLU A 434 -0.72 47.66 -18.85
CA GLU A 434 -1.43 48.70 -19.64
C GLU A 434 -1.17 50.13 -19.10
N PRO A 435 -1.27 51.16 -19.99
CA PRO A 435 -1.53 51.17 -21.43
C PRO A 435 -0.30 50.91 -22.29
N SER A 436 0.88 50.84 -21.73
CA SER A 436 2.11 50.41 -22.39
C SER A 436 2.89 49.54 -21.45
N ALA A 437 3.24 48.32 -21.90
CA ALA A 437 4.07 47.40 -21.12
C ALA A 437 5.38 48.10 -20.73
N SER A 438 5.52 48.46 -19.46
CA SER A 438 6.71 49.16 -18.95
C SER A 438 7.29 48.40 -17.76
N VAL A 439 8.59 48.13 -17.81
CA VAL A 439 9.33 47.54 -16.70
C VAL A 439 9.52 48.60 -15.63
N LEU A 440 9.00 48.36 -14.43
CA LEU A 440 9.19 49.23 -13.27
C LEU A 440 10.48 48.90 -12.53
N PHE A 441 10.72 47.61 -12.30
CA PHE A 441 11.89 47.13 -11.58
C PHE A 441 12.41 45.83 -12.25
N ARG A 442 13.75 45.70 -12.28
CA ARG A 442 14.43 44.49 -12.71
C ARG A 442 15.63 44.26 -11.80
N TYR A 443 15.66 43.10 -11.14
CA TYR A 443 16.72 42.73 -10.21
C TYR A 443 17.20 41.29 -10.45
N PRO A 444 18.52 41.06 -10.54
CA PRO A 444 19.06 39.71 -10.51
C PRO A 444 18.91 39.09 -9.11
N TYR A 445 19.06 37.77 -9.04
CA TYR A 445 18.92 37.04 -7.74
C TYR A 445 19.89 37.52 -6.66
N GLU A 446 21.08 37.95 -7.06
CA GLU A 446 22.14 38.40 -6.15
C GLU A 446 21.77 39.68 -5.40
N ARG A 447 20.77 40.38 -5.88
CA ARG A 447 20.25 41.60 -5.23
C ARG A 447 19.19 41.31 -4.20
N LEU A 448 18.60 40.11 -4.21
CA LEU A 448 17.58 39.75 -3.25
C LEU A 448 18.19 39.61 -1.83
N LYS A 449 17.84 40.53 -0.94
CA LYS A 449 18.28 40.55 0.45
C LYS A 449 17.33 39.79 1.35
N MET A 450 16.01 39.89 1.11
CA MET A 450 14.98 39.32 1.92
C MET A 450 13.76 38.97 1.09
N SER A 451 13.16 37.84 1.38
CA SER A 451 11.81 37.45 0.96
C SER A 451 11.00 37.02 2.16
N ALA A 452 9.79 37.48 2.28
CA ALA A 452 8.84 37.08 3.33
C ALA A 452 7.42 37.05 2.78
N ASP A 453 6.51 36.45 3.49
CA ASP A 453 5.10 36.46 3.15
C ASP A 453 4.23 36.45 4.42
N ASP A 454 3.00 36.92 4.31
CA ASP A 454 2.03 36.92 5.41
C ASP A 454 1.21 35.61 5.50
N GLY A 455 1.45 34.68 4.60
CA GLY A 455 0.70 33.42 4.47
C GLY A 455 -0.73 33.57 3.96
N ILE A 456 -1.20 34.79 3.70
CA ILE A 456 -2.58 35.12 3.31
C ILE A 456 -2.62 35.55 1.85
N ARG A 457 -1.97 36.66 1.50
CA ARG A 457 -2.00 37.23 0.14
C ARG A 457 -0.80 38.08 -0.24
N THR A 458 0.06 38.51 0.69
CA THR A 458 1.13 39.45 0.47
C THR A 458 2.50 38.79 0.43
N LEU A 459 3.26 39.09 -0.62
CA LEU A 459 4.67 38.72 -0.76
C LEU A 459 5.53 39.99 -0.57
N TYR A 460 6.52 39.91 0.29
CA TYR A 460 7.48 40.99 0.56
C TYR A 460 8.83 40.63 -0.06
N LEU A 461 9.37 41.52 -0.86
CA LEU A 461 10.69 41.38 -1.48
C LEU A 461 11.53 42.61 -1.21
N ASP A 462 12.75 42.47 -0.72
CA ASP A 462 13.73 43.54 -0.56
C ASP A 462 14.98 43.25 -1.41
N PHE A 463 15.26 44.13 -2.35
CA PHE A 463 16.44 44.06 -3.21
C PHE A 463 17.54 45.05 -2.78
N GLY A 464 17.32 45.80 -1.70
CA GLY A 464 18.23 46.88 -1.23
C GLY A 464 18.30 48.06 -2.17
N GLY A 465 17.25 48.29 -2.96
CA GLY A 465 17.08 49.46 -3.78
C GLY A 465 16.54 50.65 -3.00
N PRO A 466 16.44 51.83 -3.63
CA PRO A 466 15.93 53.02 -2.96
C PRO A 466 14.44 52.93 -2.62
N GLU A 467 13.68 52.05 -3.30
CA GLU A 467 12.27 51.78 -3.04
C GLU A 467 12.04 51.03 -1.73
N GLY A 468 13.09 50.42 -1.16
CA GLY A 468 13.00 49.60 0.04
C GLY A 468 12.29 48.25 -0.19
N GLU A 469 11.56 47.79 0.80
CA GLU A 469 10.76 46.56 0.72
C GLU A 469 9.54 46.76 -0.17
N LEU A 470 9.39 45.88 -1.16
CA LEU A 470 8.22 45.84 -2.03
C LEU A 470 7.16 44.91 -1.45
N ALA A 471 5.98 45.43 -1.15
CA ALA A 471 4.82 44.68 -0.70
C ALA A 471 3.90 44.41 -1.90
N LEU A 472 3.87 43.16 -2.36
CA LEU A 472 3.11 42.68 -3.50
C LEU A 472 1.88 41.91 -3.04
N ASP A 473 0.69 42.44 -3.31
CA ASP A 473 -0.57 41.72 -3.04
C ASP A 473 -0.85 40.77 -4.21
N LEU A 474 -0.72 39.47 -3.97
CA LEU A 474 -0.93 38.41 -4.99
C LEU A 474 -2.39 38.01 -5.16
N HIS A 475 -3.33 38.64 -4.44
CA HIS A 475 -4.76 38.33 -4.40
C HIS A 475 -5.12 36.89 -3.95
N SER A 476 -4.13 36.13 -3.61
CA SER A 476 -4.24 34.73 -3.13
C SER A 476 -3.02 34.34 -2.29
N CYS A 477 -3.05 33.18 -1.66
CA CYS A 477 -1.94 32.69 -0.85
C CYS A 477 -0.61 32.76 -1.62
N PRO A 478 0.44 33.38 -1.08
CA PRO A 478 1.72 33.57 -1.74
C PRO A 478 2.60 32.30 -1.77
N LYS A 479 2.23 31.27 -1.04
CA LYS A 479 3.06 30.06 -0.89
C LYS A 479 3.48 29.41 -2.21
N PRO A 480 2.65 29.28 -3.26
CA PRO A 480 3.10 28.76 -4.54
C PRO A 480 4.29 29.54 -5.12
N ILE A 481 4.24 30.86 -5.10
CA ILE A 481 5.30 31.72 -5.62
C ILE A 481 6.55 31.69 -4.73
N VAL A 482 6.39 31.68 -3.42
CA VAL A 482 7.51 31.54 -2.46
C VAL A 482 8.27 30.24 -2.69
N PHE A 483 7.57 29.14 -2.91
CA PHE A 483 8.19 27.83 -3.17
C PHE A 483 8.89 27.80 -4.52
N VAL A 484 8.31 28.39 -5.57
CA VAL A 484 8.96 28.53 -6.88
C VAL A 484 10.25 29.35 -6.77
N LEU A 485 10.22 30.50 -6.10
CA LEU A 485 11.38 31.34 -5.86
C LEU A 485 12.51 30.56 -5.19
N HIS A 486 12.20 29.82 -4.13
CA HIS A 486 13.19 29.03 -3.42
C HIS A 486 13.71 27.86 -4.26
N THR A 487 12.87 27.23 -5.08
CA THR A 487 13.31 26.15 -5.99
C THR A 487 14.27 26.69 -7.04
N PHE A 488 13.96 27.85 -7.64
CA PHE A 488 14.85 28.51 -8.60
C PHE A 488 16.20 28.88 -7.98
N LEU A 489 16.19 29.45 -6.77
CA LEU A 489 17.42 29.77 -6.05
C LEU A 489 18.24 28.52 -5.76
N SER A 490 17.61 27.47 -5.23
CA SER A 490 18.27 26.22 -4.87
C SER A 490 18.89 25.55 -6.10
N ALA A 491 18.15 25.47 -7.21
CA ALA A 491 18.63 24.90 -8.46
C ALA A 491 19.83 25.68 -9.02
N LYS A 492 19.77 27.01 -8.97
CA LYS A 492 20.84 27.90 -9.44
C LYS A 492 22.10 27.77 -8.58
N VAL A 493 21.98 27.77 -7.27
CA VAL A 493 23.08 27.60 -6.33
C VAL A 493 23.76 26.24 -6.49
N THR A 494 22.97 25.18 -6.65
CA THR A 494 23.47 23.81 -6.89
C THR A 494 24.25 23.74 -8.22
N ARG A 495 23.74 24.36 -9.29
CA ARG A 495 24.43 24.40 -10.59
C ARG A 495 25.76 25.14 -10.52
N MET A 496 25.87 26.16 -9.67
CA MET A 496 27.13 26.91 -9.46
C MET A 496 28.12 26.16 -8.54
N GLY A 497 27.76 24.98 -8.01
CA GLY A 497 28.61 24.20 -7.11
C GLY A 497 28.77 24.82 -5.72
N LEU A 498 27.88 25.72 -5.31
CA LEU A 498 27.95 26.42 -4.02
C LEU A 498 27.25 25.66 -2.88
N LEU A 499 26.54 24.57 -3.20
CA LEU A 499 26.02 23.61 -2.23
C LEU A 499 26.62 22.24 -2.53
N ALA A 500 27.38 21.71 -1.60
CA ALA A 500 27.88 20.33 -1.61
C ALA A 500 26.89 19.41 -0.91
#